data_3f2e79b765b977879d67ac3577ca2f40
#
_entry.id   3f2e79b765b977879d67ac3577ca2f40
#
_cell.length_a   1.000
_cell.length_b   1.000
_cell.length_c   1.000
_cell.angle_alpha   90.00
_cell.angle_beta   90.00
_cell.angle_gamma   90.00
#
_symmetry.space_group_name_H-M   'P 1'
#
loop_
_entity.id
_entity.type
_entity.pdbx_description
1 polymer ?
#
loop_
_entity_poly.entity_id
_entity_poly.type
_entity_poly.pdbx_seq_one_letter_code
_entity_poly.pdbx_strand_id
1 'polypeptide(L)'
;MKKILVFMTVLWAAIGLQAQNHETPNAQQARRLFNETYKMIFGEQGSQLHYKVNIIGIYKTEGTIWTKGKKSKFVDERYIAWNDDVTYYRLERKKSRVVIYDAHSDERDKYATKFKFNPENYTYSIKDSKEGYYITLKAKKGVSGIKEARCLLDKRHRYPVSVRIKVGIFHTTIKISDVKVGGISDDMFQFPRDSYKDCEYVDKRV
;
A
#
# COMPACT_ATOMS: atom_id res chain seq x y z
N MET A 1 -13.41 -9.24 -12.47
CA MET A 1 -12.31 -8.26 -12.61
C MET A 1 -12.32 -7.30 -11.43
N LYS A 2 -11.92 -7.78 -10.22
CA LYS A 2 -11.97 -7.06 -8.94
C LYS A 2 -10.59 -7.04 -8.23
N LYS A 3 -9.46 -7.13 -8.99
CA LYS A 3 -8.24 -7.78 -8.47
C LYS A 3 -7.09 -6.87 -8.02
N ILE A 4 -7.15 -5.53 -8.10
CA ILE A 4 -5.92 -4.71 -8.01
C ILE A 4 -5.97 -3.54 -7.02
N LEU A 5 -7.15 -3.17 -6.51
CA LEU A 5 -7.24 -2.18 -5.43
C LEU A 5 -6.42 -2.58 -4.18
N VAL A 6 -6.05 -3.82 -4.13
CA VAL A 6 -5.45 -4.59 -3.05
C VAL A 6 -3.98 -4.38 -2.85
N PHE A 7 -3.23 -4.08 -3.92
CA PHE A 7 -1.78 -4.11 -3.83
C PHE A 7 -1.17 -3.03 -2.94
N MET A 8 -1.90 -1.94 -2.71
CA MET A 8 -1.35 -0.83 -1.92
C MET A 8 -1.76 -0.86 -0.44
N THR A 9 -2.80 -1.58 -0.06
CA THR A 9 -3.20 -1.70 1.36
C THR A 9 -2.56 -2.86 2.11
N VAL A 10 -1.91 -3.79 1.43
CA VAL A 10 -1.29 -4.99 2.03
C VAL A 10 -0.01 -4.69 2.82
N LEU A 11 0.57 -3.49 2.69
CA LEU A 11 1.74 -3.08 3.46
C LEU A 11 1.45 -2.72 4.94
N TRP A 12 0.22 -2.92 5.43
CA TRP A 12 -0.29 -2.31 6.67
C TRP A 12 -0.20 -3.14 7.95
N ALA A 13 0.41 -4.28 8.00
CA ALA A 13 0.44 -5.05 9.25
C ALA A 13 1.85 -5.44 9.68
N ALA A 14 2.22 -5.01 10.86
CA ALA A 14 3.29 -5.49 11.72
C ALA A 14 4.55 -4.63 11.83
N ILE A 15 4.50 -3.60 12.67
CA ILE A 15 5.66 -3.19 13.45
C ILE A 15 5.55 -3.90 14.80
N GLY A 16 6.21 -5.03 14.93
CA GLY A 16 6.33 -5.82 16.16
C GLY A 16 7.77 -6.29 16.34
N LEU A 17 8.44 -5.71 17.30
CA LEU A 17 9.59 -6.06 18.14
C LEU A 17 10.43 -7.31 17.80
N GLN A 18 11.74 -7.05 17.58
CA GLN A 18 12.93 -7.79 18.01
C GLN A 18 12.90 -9.32 17.92
N ALA A 19 13.46 -9.82 16.81
CA ALA A 19 14.29 -11.01 16.86
C ALA A 19 15.72 -10.56 16.53
N GLN A 20 16.63 -10.70 17.47
CA GLN A 20 18.08 -10.60 17.24
C GLN A 20 18.50 -11.76 16.33
N ASN A 21 18.24 -11.64 15.06
CA ASN A 21 18.88 -12.45 14.05
C ASN A 21 20.21 -11.76 13.71
N HIS A 22 21.27 -12.52 13.54
CA HIS A 22 22.57 -12.05 13.04
C HIS A 22 22.43 -11.58 11.57
N GLU A 23 21.68 -10.47 11.38
CA GLU A 23 21.57 -9.83 10.08
C GLU A 23 22.90 -9.20 9.70
N THR A 24 23.31 -9.36 8.45
CA THR A 24 24.51 -8.69 7.92
C THR A 24 24.33 -7.16 8.01
N PRO A 25 25.41 -6.37 8.08
CA PRO A 25 25.33 -4.90 8.10
C PRO A 25 24.50 -4.35 6.91
N ASN A 26 24.61 -4.97 5.73
CA ASN A 26 23.79 -4.62 4.55
C ASN A 26 22.29 -4.86 4.81
N ALA A 27 21.92 -5.98 5.40
CA ALA A 27 20.52 -6.29 5.72
C ALA A 27 19.96 -5.35 6.78
N GLN A 28 20.75 -5.03 7.82
CA GLN A 28 20.37 -4.06 8.86
C GLN A 28 20.14 -2.67 8.26
N GLN A 29 21.04 -2.21 7.38
CA GLN A 29 20.89 -0.94 6.68
C GLN A 29 19.63 -0.93 5.79
N ALA A 30 19.38 -2.01 5.06
CA ALA A 30 18.19 -2.16 4.22
C ALA A 30 16.90 -2.11 5.03
N ARG A 31 16.84 -2.83 6.15
CA ARG A 31 15.69 -2.86 7.05
C ARG A 31 15.44 -1.50 7.68
N ARG A 32 16.50 -0.82 8.15
CA ARG A 32 16.38 0.52 8.71
C ARG A 32 15.78 1.48 7.67
N LEU A 33 16.35 1.54 6.46
CA LEU A 33 15.87 2.44 5.41
C LEU A 33 14.45 2.09 4.96
N PHE A 34 14.09 0.81 4.89
CA PHE A 34 12.73 0.37 4.64
C PHE A 34 11.75 0.89 5.71
N ASN A 35 12.09 0.73 7.00
CA ASN A 35 11.25 1.17 8.11
C ASN A 35 11.10 2.71 8.15
N GLU A 36 12.18 3.44 7.89
CA GLU A 36 12.15 4.92 7.78
C GLU A 36 11.20 5.36 6.67
N THR A 37 11.34 4.77 5.47
CA THR A 37 10.47 5.07 4.33
C THR A 37 9.01 4.67 4.61
N TYR A 38 8.80 3.51 5.22
CA TYR A 38 7.48 3.05 5.61
C TYR A 38 6.82 4.03 6.60
N LYS A 39 7.53 4.44 7.65
CA LYS A 39 7.05 5.42 8.62
C LYS A 39 6.78 6.79 7.99
N MET A 40 7.59 7.18 7.02
CA MET A 40 7.40 8.43 6.27
C MET A 40 6.09 8.42 5.47
N ILE A 41 5.80 7.30 4.81
CA ILE A 41 4.61 7.20 3.95
C ILE A 41 3.34 6.91 4.75
N PHE A 42 3.41 6.02 5.76
CA PHE A 42 2.25 5.52 6.49
C PHE A 42 2.16 6.00 7.95
N GLY A 43 3.05 6.91 8.37
CA GLY A 43 3.05 7.43 9.75
C GLY A 43 1.99 8.50 9.99
N GLU A 44 2.00 9.02 11.23
CA GLU A 44 1.02 9.99 11.73
C GLU A 44 1.07 11.37 11.05
N GLN A 45 2.18 11.72 10.39
CA GLN A 45 2.27 12.97 9.63
C GLN A 45 1.45 12.93 8.34
N GLY A 46 1.17 11.72 7.88
CA GLY A 46 0.47 11.46 6.64
C GLY A 46 1.32 11.69 5.40
N SER A 47 0.85 11.15 4.29
CA SER A 47 1.46 11.37 2.98
C SER A 47 0.42 11.34 1.87
N GLN A 48 0.80 11.89 0.72
CA GLN A 48 0.13 11.73 -0.56
C GLN A 48 1.13 11.16 -1.55
N LEU A 49 0.68 10.26 -2.41
CA LEU A 49 1.45 9.81 -3.56
C LEU A 49 0.55 9.49 -4.74
N HIS A 50 1.07 9.66 -5.95
CA HIS A 50 0.45 9.16 -7.17
C HIS A 50 1.08 7.82 -7.55
N TYR A 51 0.27 6.86 -7.99
CA TYR A 51 0.76 5.56 -8.43
C TYR A 51 0.26 5.23 -9.84
N LYS A 52 1.06 4.45 -10.55
CA LYS A 52 0.70 3.86 -11.84
C LYS A 52 1.14 2.41 -11.87
N VAL A 53 0.22 1.52 -12.15
CA VAL A 53 0.48 0.09 -12.24
C VAL A 53 -0.01 -0.46 -13.58
N ASN A 54 0.80 -1.33 -14.17
CA ASN A 54 0.44 -2.07 -15.38
C ASN A 54 0.82 -3.54 -15.17
N ILE A 55 -0.19 -4.38 -15.01
CA ILE A 55 -0.02 -5.82 -14.99
C ILE A 55 -0.37 -6.32 -16.39
N ILE A 56 0.65 -6.68 -17.16
CA ILE A 56 0.54 -7.06 -18.58
C ILE A 56 -0.57 -8.09 -18.78
N GLY A 57 -1.52 -7.77 -19.67
CA GLY A 57 -2.64 -8.64 -20.01
C GLY A 57 -3.76 -8.74 -18.96
N ILE A 58 -3.63 -8.10 -17.80
CA ILE A 58 -4.61 -8.22 -16.71
C ILE A 58 -5.22 -6.87 -16.35
N TYR A 59 -4.39 -5.84 -16.12
CA TYR A 59 -4.88 -4.60 -15.55
C TYR A 59 -3.91 -3.43 -15.65
N LYS A 60 -4.45 -2.27 -16.00
CA LYS A 60 -3.75 -1.00 -15.99
C LYS A 60 -4.59 0.00 -15.20
N THR A 61 -3.99 0.67 -14.23
CA THR A 61 -4.63 1.75 -13.49
C THR A 61 -3.61 2.74 -12.97
N GLU A 62 -4.07 3.93 -12.70
CA GLU A 62 -3.33 4.98 -12.00
C GLU A 62 -4.28 5.71 -11.06
N GLY A 63 -3.74 6.32 -10.03
CA GLY A 63 -4.54 7.03 -9.04
C GLY A 63 -3.69 7.72 -7.99
N THR A 64 -4.36 8.31 -7.01
CA THR A 64 -3.73 8.98 -5.89
C THR A 64 -4.16 8.35 -4.59
N ILE A 65 -3.21 8.21 -3.68
CA ILE A 65 -3.44 7.70 -2.33
C ILE A 65 -2.99 8.76 -1.34
N TRP A 66 -3.80 8.97 -0.32
CA TRP A 66 -3.48 9.69 0.90
C TRP A 66 -3.52 8.71 2.06
N THR A 67 -2.55 8.83 2.97
CA THR A 67 -2.45 7.97 4.15
C THR A 67 -2.10 8.81 5.37
N LYS A 68 -2.57 8.40 6.56
CA LYS A 68 -2.20 8.97 7.85
C LYS A 68 -2.48 7.95 8.95
N GLY A 69 -1.42 7.37 9.51
CA GLY A 69 -1.58 6.23 10.41
C GLY A 69 -2.36 5.09 9.74
N LYS A 70 -3.47 4.69 10.32
CA LYS A 70 -4.35 3.65 9.76
C LYS A 70 -5.42 4.17 8.79
N LYS A 71 -5.54 5.50 8.67
CA LYS A 71 -6.51 6.14 7.77
C LYS A 71 -5.97 6.18 6.34
N SER A 72 -6.86 6.10 5.37
CA SER A 72 -6.48 6.22 3.97
C SER A 72 -7.62 6.72 3.08
N LYS A 73 -7.26 7.44 2.03
CA LYS A 73 -8.14 7.76 0.92
C LYS A 73 -7.48 7.32 -0.38
N PHE A 74 -8.26 6.75 -1.25
CA PHE A 74 -7.83 6.23 -2.53
C PHE A 74 -8.72 6.77 -3.63
N VAL A 75 -8.15 7.23 -4.73
CA VAL A 75 -8.89 7.75 -5.88
C VAL A 75 -8.27 7.21 -7.17
N ASP A 76 -9.06 6.49 -7.95
CA ASP A 76 -8.74 6.11 -9.32
C ASP A 76 -9.94 6.33 -10.26
N GLU A 77 -9.81 5.94 -11.52
CA GLU A 77 -10.87 6.08 -12.52
C GLU A 77 -12.17 5.34 -12.13
N ARG A 78 -12.06 4.20 -11.43
CA ARG A 78 -13.18 3.29 -11.14
C ARG A 78 -13.75 3.45 -9.76
N TYR A 79 -12.90 3.79 -8.80
CA TYR A 79 -13.24 3.79 -7.39
C TYR A 79 -12.77 5.06 -6.69
N ILE A 80 -13.52 5.47 -5.69
CA ILE A 80 -13.02 6.30 -4.60
C ILE A 80 -13.25 5.51 -3.32
N ALA A 81 -12.26 5.45 -2.45
CA ALA A 81 -12.42 4.82 -1.15
C ALA A 81 -11.95 5.75 -0.04
N TRP A 82 -12.64 5.72 1.08
CA TRP A 82 -12.31 6.42 2.32
C TRP A 82 -12.24 5.40 3.45
N ASN A 83 -11.22 5.51 4.27
CA ASN A 83 -11.01 4.71 5.45
C ASN A 83 -10.63 5.64 6.60
N ASP A 84 -11.51 5.77 7.58
CA ASP A 84 -11.30 6.60 8.78
C ASP A 84 -10.77 5.80 10.00
N ASP A 85 -10.35 4.54 9.78
CA ASP A 85 -9.93 3.53 10.76
C ASP A 85 -11.10 2.83 11.48
N VAL A 86 -12.33 3.26 11.26
CA VAL A 86 -13.56 2.61 11.80
C VAL A 86 -14.38 2.04 10.66
N THR A 87 -14.64 2.83 9.65
CA THR A 87 -15.48 2.48 8.51
C THR A 87 -14.71 2.65 7.20
N TYR A 88 -14.89 1.71 6.31
CA TYR A 88 -14.36 1.77 4.97
C TYR A 88 -15.50 1.95 3.96
N TYR A 89 -15.54 3.09 3.29
CA TYR A 89 -16.49 3.40 2.21
C TYR A 89 -15.81 3.22 0.85
N ARG A 90 -16.48 2.56 -0.07
CA ARG A 90 -16.01 2.39 -1.46
C ARG A 90 -17.09 2.77 -2.45
N LEU A 91 -16.91 3.90 -3.13
CA LEU A 91 -17.73 4.31 -4.25
C LEU A 91 -17.31 3.56 -5.51
N GLU A 92 -18.20 2.78 -6.08
CA GLU A 92 -18.08 2.17 -7.42
C GLU A 92 -18.64 3.15 -8.44
N ARG A 93 -17.78 4.02 -9.02
CA ARG A 93 -18.20 5.18 -9.85
C ARG A 93 -19.17 4.81 -10.97
N LYS A 94 -18.88 3.75 -11.76
CA LYS A 94 -19.72 3.31 -12.89
C LYS A 94 -21.09 2.81 -12.48
N LYS A 95 -21.26 2.45 -11.21
CA LYS A 95 -22.52 1.90 -10.68
C LYS A 95 -23.27 2.89 -9.82
N SER A 96 -22.71 4.07 -9.57
CA SER A 96 -23.20 5.02 -8.57
C SER A 96 -23.56 4.32 -7.25
N ARG A 97 -22.66 3.44 -6.76
CA ARG A 97 -22.92 2.60 -5.61
C ARG A 97 -21.82 2.75 -4.56
N VAL A 98 -22.23 3.00 -3.32
CA VAL A 98 -21.37 3.04 -2.14
C VAL A 98 -21.49 1.73 -1.37
N VAL A 99 -20.39 1.01 -1.23
CA VAL A 99 -20.32 -0.20 -0.41
C VAL A 99 -19.58 0.13 0.88
N ILE A 100 -20.19 -0.23 2.01
CA ILE A 100 -19.69 0.08 3.35
C ILE A 100 -19.17 -1.21 4.01
N TYR A 101 -18.01 -1.14 4.62
CA TYR A 101 -17.41 -2.24 5.37
C TYR A 101 -16.89 -1.74 6.71
N ASP A 102 -16.69 -2.62 7.66
CA ASP A 102 -15.78 -2.36 8.77
C ASP A 102 -14.36 -2.13 8.23
N ALA A 103 -13.65 -1.15 8.77
CA ALA A 103 -12.31 -0.80 8.30
C ALA A 103 -11.30 -1.96 8.43
N HIS A 104 -11.53 -2.87 9.37
CA HIS A 104 -10.66 -4.01 9.65
C HIS A 104 -11.16 -5.33 9.05
N SER A 105 -12.33 -5.34 8.39
CA SER A 105 -12.89 -6.53 7.77
C SER A 105 -12.03 -7.04 6.62
N ASP A 106 -11.74 -8.33 6.63
CA ASP A 106 -11.09 -9.04 5.52
C ASP A 106 -11.95 -9.06 4.24
N GLU A 107 -13.28 -8.84 4.36
CA GLU A 107 -14.20 -8.83 3.23
C GLU A 107 -14.10 -7.57 2.36
N ARG A 108 -13.64 -6.44 2.91
CA ARG A 108 -13.44 -5.19 2.15
C ARG A 108 -12.56 -5.42 0.93
N ASP A 109 -11.64 -6.37 1.06
CA ASP A 109 -10.75 -6.76 -0.02
C ASP A 109 -10.29 -8.21 0.10
N LYS A 110 -11.05 -9.11 -0.53
CA LYS A 110 -10.75 -10.57 -0.55
C LYS A 110 -9.40 -10.93 -1.17
N TYR A 111 -8.74 -9.98 -1.83
CA TYR A 111 -7.41 -10.18 -2.41
C TYR A 111 -6.30 -9.70 -1.47
N ALA A 112 -6.55 -8.66 -0.64
CA ALA A 112 -5.58 -8.19 0.36
C ALA A 112 -5.21 -9.30 1.33
N THR A 113 -6.20 -10.09 1.75
CA THR A 113 -5.98 -11.20 2.69
C THR A 113 -5.06 -12.29 2.14
N LYS A 114 -5.07 -12.50 0.82
CA LYS A 114 -4.20 -13.48 0.15
C LYS A 114 -2.73 -13.03 0.06
N PHE A 115 -2.47 -11.74 0.24
CA PHE A 115 -1.14 -11.14 0.11
C PHE A 115 -0.70 -10.48 1.41
N LYS A 116 -1.08 -11.04 2.57
CA LYS A 116 -0.61 -10.55 3.88
C LYS A 116 0.91 -10.46 3.85
N PHE A 117 1.41 -9.23 3.99
CA PHE A 117 2.83 -8.94 4.05
C PHE A 117 3.25 -8.80 5.51
N ASN A 118 4.13 -9.69 5.98
CA ASN A 118 4.77 -9.55 7.28
C ASN A 118 6.26 -9.32 7.04
N PRO A 119 6.81 -8.12 7.35
CA PRO A 119 8.21 -7.79 7.14
C PRO A 119 9.19 -8.79 7.73
N GLU A 120 8.86 -9.43 8.86
CA GLU A 120 9.70 -10.41 9.54
C GLU A 120 9.88 -11.72 8.75
N ASN A 121 9.01 -11.99 7.79
CA ASN A 121 9.09 -13.15 6.93
C ASN A 121 10.06 -12.98 5.75
N TYR A 122 10.79 -11.87 5.71
CA TYR A 122 11.68 -11.55 4.59
C TYR A 122 13.11 -11.33 5.07
N THR A 123 14.04 -11.63 4.19
CA THR A 123 15.43 -11.18 4.27
C THR A 123 15.56 -9.88 3.50
N TYR A 124 16.45 -9.01 3.95
CA TYR A 124 16.64 -7.68 3.41
C TYR A 124 18.01 -7.55 2.75
N SER A 125 18.07 -6.76 1.70
CA SER A 125 19.34 -6.30 1.14
C SER A 125 19.19 -4.93 0.50
N ILE A 126 20.27 -4.14 0.48
CA ILE A 126 20.33 -2.84 -0.17
C ILE A 126 21.44 -2.82 -1.19
N LYS A 127 21.18 -2.17 -2.31
CA LYS A 127 22.17 -1.84 -3.35
C LYS A 127 22.08 -0.36 -3.67
N ASP A 128 23.21 0.34 -3.53
CA ASP A 128 23.35 1.71 -4.06
C ASP A 128 23.58 1.65 -5.58
N SER A 129 22.90 2.52 -6.31
CA SER A 129 23.02 2.66 -7.76
C SER A 129 22.97 4.13 -8.16
N LYS A 130 23.24 4.43 -9.44
CA LYS A 130 23.09 5.79 -9.98
C LYS A 130 21.64 6.30 -9.86
N GLU A 131 20.65 5.42 -9.98
CA GLU A 131 19.23 5.73 -9.97
C GLU A 131 18.70 5.98 -8.56
N GLY A 132 19.31 5.39 -7.52
CA GLY A 132 18.84 5.46 -6.15
C GLY A 132 19.23 4.22 -5.33
N TYR A 133 18.54 4.03 -4.20
CA TYR A 133 18.74 2.86 -3.36
C TYR A 133 17.71 1.79 -3.69
N TYR A 134 18.18 0.61 -4.12
CA TYR A 134 17.33 -0.56 -4.27
C TYR A 134 17.28 -1.34 -2.96
N ILE A 135 16.13 -1.33 -2.30
CA ILE A 135 15.86 -2.22 -1.17
C ILE A 135 15.14 -3.45 -1.70
N THR A 136 15.70 -4.62 -1.47
CA THR A 136 15.11 -5.89 -1.88
C THR A 136 14.74 -6.72 -0.66
N LEU A 137 13.50 -7.15 -0.63
CA LEU A 137 12.94 -8.07 0.34
C LEU A 137 12.69 -9.41 -0.36
N LYS A 138 13.28 -10.51 0.15
CA LYS A 138 13.04 -11.85 -0.36
C LYS A 138 12.40 -12.70 0.71
N ALA A 139 11.31 -13.40 0.35
CA ALA A 139 10.60 -14.28 1.26
C ALA A 139 11.50 -15.41 1.78
N LYS A 140 11.45 -15.65 3.08
CA LYS A 140 12.09 -16.84 3.71
C LYS A 140 11.43 -18.11 3.20
N LYS A 141 12.10 -19.26 3.39
CA LYS A 141 11.58 -20.58 2.99
C LYS A 141 10.20 -20.80 3.65
N GLY A 142 9.25 -21.31 2.88
CA GLY A 142 7.89 -21.61 3.37
C GLY A 142 6.89 -20.45 3.33
N VAL A 143 7.33 -19.21 3.11
CA VAL A 143 6.42 -18.06 3.02
C VAL A 143 5.62 -18.10 1.71
N SER A 144 4.29 -18.01 1.82
CA SER A 144 3.36 -17.92 0.67
C SER A 144 3.16 -16.45 0.23
N GLY A 145 2.51 -16.23 -0.92
CA GLY A 145 2.20 -14.90 -1.42
C GLY A 145 3.37 -14.20 -2.11
N ILE A 146 3.75 -13.02 -1.64
CA ILE A 146 4.84 -12.21 -2.24
C ILE A 146 6.18 -12.92 -2.03
N LYS A 147 6.85 -13.27 -3.12
CA LYS A 147 8.17 -13.94 -3.09
C LYS A 147 9.33 -12.95 -3.05
N GLU A 148 9.17 -11.81 -3.70
CA GLU A 148 10.14 -10.72 -3.71
C GLU A 148 9.43 -9.38 -3.84
N ALA A 149 9.88 -8.40 -3.08
CA ALA A 149 9.55 -7.01 -3.29
C ALA A 149 10.85 -6.21 -3.44
N ARG A 150 10.93 -5.36 -4.46
CA ARG A 150 12.07 -4.46 -4.67
C ARG A 150 11.57 -3.03 -4.76
N CYS A 151 11.99 -2.20 -3.83
CA CYS A 151 11.69 -0.78 -3.79
C CYS A 151 12.89 0.02 -4.27
N LEU A 152 12.67 0.93 -5.22
CA LEU A 152 13.64 1.97 -5.60
C LEU A 152 13.29 3.24 -4.84
N LEU A 153 14.24 3.79 -4.11
CA LEU A 153 14.15 5.07 -3.41
C LEU A 153 15.05 6.10 -4.08
N ASP A 154 14.59 7.35 -4.22
CA ASP A 154 15.45 8.44 -4.66
C ASP A 154 16.55 8.74 -3.62
N LYS A 155 17.68 9.28 -4.07
CA LYS A 155 18.85 9.53 -3.21
C LYS A 155 18.67 10.74 -2.29
N ARG A 156 17.88 11.71 -2.71
CA ARG A 156 17.77 13.01 -2.03
C ARG A 156 16.83 12.94 -0.83
N HIS A 157 15.60 12.48 -1.06
CA HIS A 157 14.53 12.48 -0.05
C HIS A 157 14.21 11.09 0.46
N ARG A 158 14.75 10.03 -0.19
CA ARG A 158 14.43 8.62 0.06
C ARG A 158 12.95 8.30 -0.18
N TYR A 159 12.31 9.06 -1.06
CA TYR A 159 10.95 8.78 -1.49
C TYR A 159 10.90 7.55 -2.38
N PRO A 160 9.87 6.71 -2.26
CA PRO A 160 9.69 5.60 -3.17
C PRO A 160 9.42 6.11 -4.59
N VAL A 161 10.16 5.58 -5.56
CA VAL A 161 10.01 5.85 -7.00
C VAL A 161 9.29 4.70 -7.69
N SER A 162 9.55 3.50 -7.25
CA SER A 162 8.86 2.31 -7.75
C SER A 162 8.92 1.15 -6.76
N VAL A 163 7.92 0.29 -6.83
CA VAL A 163 7.90 -0.99 -6.12
C VAL A 163 7.62 -2.09 -7.13
N ARG A 164 8.58 -3.00 -7.31
CA ARG A 164 8.41 -4.21 -8.11
C ARG A 164 8.11 -5.38 -7.20
N ILE A 165 7.05 -6.12 -7.48
CA ILE A 165 6.56 -7.23 -6.68
C ILE A 165 6.55 -8.50 -7.53
N LYS A 166 7.02 -9.62 -6.94
CA LYS A 166 6.96 -10.96 -7.53
C LYS A 166 5.99 -11.84 -6.75
N VAL A 167 5.02 -12.41 -7.45
CA VAL A 167 4.06 -13.39 -6.90
C VAL A 167 4.06 -14.61 -7.82
N GLY A 168 4.52 -15.74 -7.32
CA GLY A 168 4.78 -16.91 -8.15
C GLY A 168 5.77 -16.59 -9.26
N ILE A 169 5.36 -16.76 -10.53
CA ILE A 169 6.16 -16.45 -11.72
C ILE A 169 5.91 -15.04 -12.27
N PHE A 170 4.88 -14.35 -11.76
CA PHE A 170 4.48 -13.05 -12.25
C PHE A 170 5.20 -11.90 -11.55
N HIS A 171 5.49 -10.86 -12.32
CA HIS A 171 6.03 -9.62 -11.80
C HIS A 171 5.09 -8.46 -12.13
N THR A 172 4.95 -7.53 -11.20
CA THR A 172 4.32 -6.24 -11.46
C THR A 172 5.18 -5.11 -10.94
N THR A 173 5.15 -3.97 -11.60
CA THR A 173 5.83 -2.76 -11.15
C THR A 173 4.81 -1.66 -10.95
N ILE A 174 4.82 -1.10 -9.76
CA ILE A 174 4.08 0.09 -9.39
C ILE A 174 5.07 1.25 -9.49
N LYS A 175 4.82 2.19 -10.38
CA LYS A 175 5.55 3.46 -10.44
C LYS A 175 4.90 4.42 -9.46
N ILE A 176 5.72 5.21 -8.77
CA ILE A 176 5.28 6.16 -7.76
C ILE A 176 5.84 7.54 -8.13
N SER A 177 5.01 8.56 -8.03
CA SER A 177 5.34 9.96 -8.25
C SER A 177 4.59 10.88 -7.28
N ASP A 178 4.90 12.17 -7.34
CA ASP A 178 4.20 13.23 -6.62
C ASP A 178 4.08 12.97 -5.11
N VAL A 179 5.15 12.39 -4.53
CA VAL A 179 5.19 12.10 -3.10
C VAL A 179 5.27 13.40 -2.32
N LYS A 180 4.31 13.59 -1.42
CA LYS A 180 4.28 14.67 -0.44
C LYS A 180 4.12 14.06 0.94
N VAL A 181 4.88 14.53 1.91
CA VAL A 181 4.86 14.03 3.28
C VAL A 181 4.40 15.14 4.22
N GLY A 182 3.47 14.83 5.10
CA GLY A 182 2.87 15.78 6.03
C GLY A 182 1.74 16.62 5.44
N GLY A 183 1.11 17.43 6.29
CA GLY A 183 0.05 18.37 5.89
C GLY A 183 -1.29 17.73 5.52
N ILE A 184 -1.49 16.43 5.85
CA ILE A 184 -2.75 15.73 5.55
C ILE A 184 -3.73 15.95 6.70
N SER A 185 -4.86 16.64 6.39
CA SER A 185 -5.97 16.83 7.33
C SER A 185 -6.74 15.51 7.54
N ASP A 186 -7.28 15.31 8.73
CA ASP A 186 -8.12 14.14 9.04
C ASP A 186 -9.45 14.16 8.27
N ASP A 187 -9.96 15.33 7.91
CA ASP A 187 -11.18 15.48 7.09
C ASP A 187 -11.05 14.80 5.72
N MET A 188 -9.82 14.66 5.22
CA MET A 188 -9.54 13.97 3.97
C MET A 188 -10.08 12.54 3.96
N PHE A 189 -10.14 11.88 5.12
CA PHE A 189 -10.53 10.47 5.28
C PHE A 189 -12.01 10.28 5.61
N GLN A 190 -12.73 11.38 5.85
CA GLN A 190 -14.16 11.33 6.11
C GLN A 190 -14.93 11.13 4.80
N PHE A 191 -15.92 10.24 4.83
CA PHE A 191 -16.80 10.02 3.68
C PHE A 191 -17.79 11.18 3.55
N PRO A 192 -17.78 11.94 2.43
CA PRO A 192 -18.68 13.11 2.26
C PRO A 192 -20.07 12.65 1.81
N ARG A 193 -20.88 12.19 2.74
CA ARG A 193 -22.17 11.55 2.51
C ARG A 193 -23.12 12.39 1.66
N ASP A 194 -23.16 13.68 1.89
CA ASP A 194 -24.05 14.59 1.17
C ASP A 194 -23.73 14.69 -0.32
N SER A 195 -22.46 14.52 -0.68
CA SER A 195 -22.02 14.51 -2.09
C SER A 195 -22.45 13.26 -2.86
N TYR A 196 -22.89 12.22 -2.15
CA TYR A 196 -23.24 10.90 -2.73
C TYR A 196 -24.61 10.41 -2.29
N LYS A 197 -25.52 11.31 -1.85
CA LYS A 197 -26.86 10.97 -1.35
C LYS A 197 -27.71 10.17 -2.34
N ASP A 198 -27.49 10.37 -3.65
CA ASP A 198 -28.26 9.73 -4.72
C ASP A 198 -27.66 8.37 -5.15
N CYS A 199 -26.61 7.91 -4.48
CA CYS A 199 -26.02 6.61 -4.75
C CYS A 199 -26.80 5.47 -4.06
N GLU A 200 -26.74 4.28 -4.64
CA GLU A 200 -27.14 3.05 -3.95
C GLU A 200 -26.17 2.76 -2.79
N TYR A 201 -26.69 2.48 -1.62
CA TYR A 201 -25.90 2.13 -0.44
C TYR A 201 -26.03 0.64 -0.11
N VAL A 202 -24.90 -0.06 -0.04
CA VAL A 202 -24.84 -1.47 0.36
C VAL A 202 -23.97 -1.58 1.62
N ASP A 203 -24.61 -1.76 2.77
CA ASP A 203 -23.92 -1.97 4.05
C ASP A 203 -23.54 -3.45 4.20
N LYS A 204 -22.26 -3.72 4.41
CA LYS A 204 -21.69 -5.04 4.63
C LYS A 204 -20.94 -5.15 5.95
N ARG A 205 -21.20 -4.24 6.88
CA ARG A 205 -20.71 -4.36 8.24
C ARG A 205 -21.51 -5.44 8.95
N VAL A 206 -20.84 -6.30 9.67
CA VAL A 206 -21.42 -7.41 10.46
C VAL A 206 -21.46 -7.02 11.93
#